data_1a0c907cfeb4aafdfeb4b7e48b8febe5
#
_entry.id   1a0c907cfeb4aafdfeb4b7e48b8febe5
#
_cell.length_a   1.000
_cell.length_b   1.000
_cell.length_c   1.000
_cell.angle_alpha   90.00
_cell.angle_beta   90.00
_cell.angle_gamma   90.00
#
_symmetry.space_group_name_H-M   'P 1'
#
loop_
_entity.id
_entity.type
_entity.pdbx_description
1 polymer ?
#
loop_
_entity_poly.entity_id
_entity_poly.type
_entity_poly.pdbx_seq_one_letter_code
_entity_poly.pdbx_strand_id
1 'polypeptide(L)'
;GLHVTREYTGHGVGREMHEGPQVPNVGIAGTGFQLRPGLTIALEPMVLVGTHETRVLPDQWTVVSADGSLTAHFEHTVAVTEGEPLILTVL
;
A
#
# COMPACT_ATOMS: atom_id res chain seq x y z
N GLY A 1 -12.40 14.78 -2.73
CA GLY A 1 -11.55 14.00 -2.52
C GLY A 1 -10.25 13.65 -3.21
N LEU A 2 -9.52 12.77 -2.56
CA LEU A 2 -8.28 12.23 -3.10
C LEU A 2 -8.55 10.83 -3.66
N HIS A 3 -7.62 10.36 -4.49
CA HIS A 3 -7.67 9.02 -5.07
C HIS A 3 -6.48 8.20 -4.59
N VAL A 4 -6.61 6.89 -4.64
CA VAL A 4 -5.50 5.97 -4.38
C VAL A 4 -5.34 5.01 -5.54
N THR A 5 -4.11 4.54 -5.77
CA THR A 5 -3.85 3.56 -6.82
C THR A 5 -4.53 2.24 -6.51
N ARG A 6 -4.90 1.51 -7.55
CA ARG A 6 -5.56 0.20 -7.45
C ARG A 6 -4.66 -0.94 -7.89
N GLU A 7 -3.75 -0.69 -8.85
CA GLU A 7 -2.80 -1.70 -9.34
C GLU A 7 -1.61 -1.91 -8.39
N TYR A 8 -1.27 -0.90 -7.61
CA TYR A 8 -0.18 -0.99 -6.65
C TYR A 8 -0.76 -1.22 -5.26
N THR A 9 -0.25 -2.22 -4.57
CA THR A 9 -0.77 -2.65 -3.28
C THR A 9 0.35 -2.75 -2.27
N GLY A 10 0.00 -2.70 -0.99
CA GLY A 10 0.87 -3.18 0.06
C GLY A 10 1.01 -4.70 -0.02
N HIS A 11 1.77 -5.27 0.87
CA HIS A 11 2.13 -6.68 0.82
C HIS A 11 2.54 -7.22 2.19
N GLY A 12 2.55 -8.53 2.33
CA GLY A 12 3.19 -9.16 3.47
C GLY A 12 4.70 -8.93 3.45
N VAL A 13 5.29 -8.95 4.63
CA VAL A 13 6.74 -8.84 4.82
C VAL A 13 7.15 -9.91 5.82
N GLY A 14 8.18 -10.67 5.48
CA GLY A 14 8.70 -11.69 6.36
C GLY A 14 10.14 -11.99 6.01
N ARG A 15 10.44 -13.24 5.67
CA ARG A 15 11.77 -13.61 5.19
C ARG A 15 12.10 -12.95 3.87
N GLU A 16 11.06 -12.70 3.06
CA GLU A 16 11.17 -11.94 1.82
C GLU A 16 10.66 -10.52 2.03
N MET A 17 11.21 -9.56 1.28
CA MET A 17 10.73 -8.18 1.33
C MET A 17 9.29 -8.10 0.85
N HIS A 18 8.93 -8.87 -0.16
CA HIS A 18 7.59 -8.94 -0.71
C HIS A 18 7.09 -10.38 -0.66
N GLU A 19 6.09 -10.61 0.15
CA GLU A 19 5.40 -11.90 0.19
C GLU A 19 3.91 -11.70 0.33
N GLY A 20 3.12 -12.76 0.21
CA GLY A 20 1.67 -12.67 0.43
C GLY A 20 1.34 -12.26 1.86
N PRO A 21 0.14 -11.72 2.08
CA PRO A 21 -0.88 -11.43 1.08
C PRO A 21 -0.68 -10.07 0.39
N GLN A 22 -1.43 -9.80 -0.67
CA GLN A 22 -1.59 -8.44 -1.18
C GLN A 22 -2.46 -7.64 -0.23
N VAL A 23 -2.12 -6.36 -0.06
CA VAL A 23 -2.87 -5.44 0.82
C VAL A 23 -3.34 -4.24 -0.01
N PRO A 24 -4.49 -4.38 -0.69
CA PRO A 24 -5.01 -3.29 -1.52
C PRO A 24 -5.30 -2.03 -0.73
N ASN A 25 -5.21 -0.88 -1.40
CA ASN A 25 -5.53 0.42 -0.80
C ASN A 25 -7.03 0.75 -0.89
N VAL A 26 -7.81 -0.10 -1.54
CA VAL A 26 -9.27 0.02 -1.64
C VAL A 26 -9.91 -1.32 -1.27
N GLY A 27 -11.08 -1.27 -0.69
CA GLY A 27 -11.76 -2.48 -0.30
C GLY A 27 -13.01 -2.20 0.52
N ILE A 28 -13.69 -3.28 0.88
CA ILE A 28 -14.88 -3.24 1.73
C ILE A 28 -14.49 -3.81 3.09
N ALA A 29 -14.76 -3.05 4.15
CA ALA A 29 -14.45 -3.48 5.52
C ALA A 29 -15.12 -4.83 5.83
N GLY A 30 -14.41 -5.66 6.58
CA GLY A 30 -14.91 -6.98 6.97
C GLY A 30 -14.76 -8.06 5.91
N THR A 31 -14.11 -7.77 4.78
CA THR A 31 -13.87 -8.73 3.70
C THR A 31 -12.39 -8.89 3.43
N GLY A 32 -12.04 -9.84 2.58
CA GLY A 32 -10.67 -10.06 2.15
C GLY A 32 -9.87 -10.93 3.13
N PHE A 33 -8.55 -10.80 3.06
CA PHE A 33 -7.63 -11.58 3.86
C PHE A 33 -7.79 -11.24 5.35
N GLN A 34 -7.91 -12.27 6.17
CA GLN A 34 -8.07 -12.08 7.61
C GLN A 34 -6.73 -11.77 8.26
N LEU A 35 -6.65 -10.63 8.96
CA LEU A 35 -5.47 -10.25 9.71
C LEU A 35 -5.43 -11.03 11.02
N ARG A 36 -4.29 -11.65 11.30
CA ARG A 36 -4.07 -12.43 12.52
C ARG A 36 -2.82 -11.93 13.24
N PRO A 37 -2.78 -12.01 14.57
CA PRO A 37 -1.57 -11.66 15.32
C PRO A 37 -0.34 -12.41 14.78
N GLY A 38 0.75 -11.70 14.65
CA GLY A 38 1.99 -12.24 14.11
C GLY A 38 2.22 -11.94 12.63
N LEU A 39 1.17 -11.50 11.92
CA LEU A 39 1.31 -11.07 10.53
C LEU A 39 2.02 -9.72 10.47
N THR A 40 2.96 -9.59 9.55
CA THR A 40 3.66 -8.32 9.29
C THR A 40 3.39 -7.90 7.86
N ILE A 41 2.93 -6.68 7.68
CA ILE A 41 2.51 -6.16 6.38
C ILE A 41 3.08 -4.76 6.13
N ALA A 42 3.29 -4.43 4.88
CA ALA A 42 3.58 -3.07 4.44
C ALA A 42 2.27 -2.43 3.98
N LEU A 43 1.92 -1.30 4.59
CA LEU A 43 0.82 -0.44 4.14
C LEU A 43 1.45 0.72 3.38
N GLU A 44 1.17 0.82 2.10
CA GLU A 44 1.89 1.75 1.24
C GLU A 44 0.97 2.45 0.23
N PRO A 45 0.02 3.25 0.69
CA PRO A 45 -0.86 3.96 -0.20
C PRO A 45 -0.11 4.94 -1.10
N MET A 46 -0.48 4.95 -2.36
CA MET A 46 -0.09 5.98 -3.31
C MET A 46 -1.30 6.86 -3.56
N VAL A 47 -1.21 8.12 -3.15
CA VAL A 47 -2.34 9.06 -3.17
C VAL A 47 -2.15 10.03 -4.33
N LEU A 48 -3.23 10.28 -5.06
CA LEU A 48 -3.23 11.16 -6.23
C LEU A 48 -4.37 12.18 -6.10
N VAL A 49 -4.12 13.40 -6.59
CA VAL A 49 -5.10 14.48 -6.49
C VAL A 49 -6.20 14.35 -7.55
N GLY A 50 -5.88 14.02 -8.79
CA GLY A 50 -6.81 14.11 -9.91
C GLY A 50 -7.40 12.80 -10.40
N THR A 51 -6.73 11.67 -10.21
CA THR A 51 -7.15 10.37 -10.74
C THR A 51 -6.51 9.24 -9.96
N HIS A 52 -7.10 8.05 -10.03
CA HIS A 52 -6.45 6.84 -9.49
C HIS A 52 -5.53 6.17 -10.52
N GLU A 53 -5.52 6.64 -11.75
CA GLU A 53 -4.77 6.03 -12.85
C GLU A 53 -3.32 6.51 -12.87
N THR A 54 -2.42 5.59 -13.19
CA THR A 54 -0.98 5.84 -13.28
C THR A 54 -0.47 5.50 -14.66
N ARG A 55 0.73 5.95 -14.94
CA ARG A 55 1.41 5.71 -16.19
C ARG A 55 2.89 5.47 -15.91
N VAL A 56 3.48 4.48 -16.56
CA VAL A 56 4.92 4.20 -16.48
C VAL A 56 5.63 4.98 -17.58
N LEU A 57 6.70 5.69 -17.23
CA LEU A 57 7.47 6.48 -18.18
C LEU A 57 8.35 5.59 -19.08
N PRO A 58 8.93 6.16 -20.17
CA PRO A 58 9.76 5.38 -21.09
C PRO A 58 10.97 4.70 -20.47
N ASP A 59 11.43 5.13 -19.29
CA ASP A 59 12.49 4.44 -18.55
C ASP A 59 12.03 3.08 -17.99
N GLN A 60 10.74 2.76 -18.14
CA GLN A 60 10.09 1.53 -17.66
C GLN A 60 10.21 1.33 -16.15
N TRP A 61 10.44 2.38 -15.41
CA TRP A 61 10.62 2.37 -13.96
C TRP A 61 9.78 3.44 -13.26
N THR A 62 9.88 4.70 -13.69
CA THR A 62 9.20 5.82 -13.05
C THR A 62 7.70 5.75 -13.29
N VAL A 63 6.92 5.83 -12.22
CA VAL A 63 5.45 5.81 -12.25
C VAL A 63 4.95 7.21 -11.89
N VAL A 64 4.06 7.74 -12.72
CA VAL A 64 3.46 9.07 -12.52
C VAL A 64 1.94 8.98 -12.60
N SER A 65 1.25 10.00 -12.09
CA SER A 65 -0.20 10.09 -12.31
C SER A 65 -0.49 10.25 -13.81
N ALA A 66 -1.57 9.63 -14.27
CA ALA A 66 -1.91 9.66 -15.69
C ALA A 66 -2.25 11.06 -16.19
N ASP A 67 -2.73 11.94 -15.32
CA ASP A 67 -3.16 13.30 -15.66
C ASP A 67 -2.15 14.39 -15.25
N GLY A 68 -0.98 14.00 -14.74
CA GLY A 68 0.04 14.96 -14.30
C GLY A 68 -0.24 15.62 -12.95
N SER A 69 -1.31 15.23 -12.25
CA SER A 69 -1.63 15.80 -10.93
C SER A 69 -0.61 15.34 -9.87
N LEU A 70 -0.59 16.05 -8.76
CA LEU A 70 0.31 15.75 -7.65
C LEU A 70 0.01 14.39 -7.04
N THR A 71 1.07 13.70 -6.61
CA THR A 71 1.00 12.40 -5.96
C THR A 71 1.87 12.38 -4.72
N ALA A 72 1.55 11.48 -3.80
CA ALA A 72 2.35 11.21 -2.62
C ALA A 72 2.32 9.71 -2.32
N HIS A 73 3.45 9.17 -1.94
CA HIS A 73 3.58 7.77 -1.51
C HIS A 73 4.08 7.77 -0.06
N PHE A 74 3.46 6.95 0.75
CA PHE A 74 3.83 6.79 2.15
C PHE A 74 3.77 5.31 2.51
N GLU A 75 4.72 4.84 3.30
CA GLU A 75 4.80 3.42 3.63
C GLU A 75 5.22 3.22 5.08
N HIS A 76 4.52 2.32 5.76
CA HIS A 76 4.94 1.77 7.04
C HIS A 76 4.83 0.25 7.02
N THR A 77 5.76 -0.40 7.71
CA THR A 77 5.66 -1.82 8.05
C THR A 77 4.99 -1.92 9.42
N VAL A 78 3.95 -2.74 9.48
CA VAL A 78 3.07 -2.86 10.65
C VAL A 78 2.97 -4.32 11.06
N ALA A 79 3.14 -4.58 12.36
CA ALA A 79 2.89 -5.90 12.92
C ALA A 79 1.47 -5.95 13.50
N VAL A 80 0.71 -6.96 13.12
CA VAL A 80 -0.61 -7.22 13.67
C VAL A 80 -0.42 -7.90 15.02
N THR A 81 -1.08 -7.40 16.04
CA THR A 81 -1.05 -7.92 17.40
C THR A 81 -2.47 -8.23 17.89
N GLU A 82 -2.60 -8.80 19.06
CA GLU A 82 -3.92 -9.00 19.69
C GLU A 82 -4.55 -7.69 20.16
N GLY A 83 -3.75 -6.65 20.35
CA GLY A 83 -4.21 -5.31 20.69
C GLY A 83 -4.02 -4.34 19.55
N GLU A 84 -3.50 -3.16 19.86
CA GLU A 84 -3.20 -2.17 18.83
C GLU A 84 -2.04 -2.63 17.95
N PRO A 85 -2.08 -2.33 16.66
CA PRO A 85 -0.98 -2.67 15.76
C PRO A 85 0.30 -1.94 16.16
N LEU A 86 1.42 -2.58 15.92
CA LEU A 86 2.74 -2.03 16.19
C LEU A 86 3.36 -1.54 14.89
N ILE A 87 3.65 -0.25 14.80
CA ILE A 87 4.31 0.33 13.64
C ILE A 87 5.83 0.16 13.83
N LEU A 88 6.44 -0.64 12.96
CA LEU A 88 7.85 -1.01 13.09
C LEU A 88 8.81 0.02 12.48
N THR A 89 8.32 0.91 11.64
CA THR A 89 9.13 1.87 10.87
C THR A 89 8.97 3.31 11.35
N VAL A 90 8.57 3.53 12.58
CA VAL A 90 8.59 4.87 13.18
C VAL A 90 10.02 5.24 13.58
N LEU A 91 10.31 6.55 13.52
CA LEU A 91 11.59 7.11 13.96
C LEU A 91 11.60 7.37 15.46
#